data_c6bfc6100f0bd163178c7779f04d1743
#
_entry.id   c6bfc6100f0bd163178c7779f04d1743
#
_cell.length_a   1.000
_cell.length_b   1.000
_cell.length_c   1.000
_cell.angle_alpha   90.00
_cell.angle_beta   90.00
_cell.angle_gamma   90.00
#
_symmetry.space_group_name_H-M   'P 1'
#
loop_
_entity.id
_entity.type
_entity.pdbx_description
1 polymer ?
#
loop_
_entity_poly.entity_id
_entity_poly.type
_entity_poly.pdbx_seq_one_letter_code
_entity_poly.pdbx_strand_id
1 'polypeptide(L)'
;MPTPEPTSTPVPTPISEPTPTPEPERDCSPLIPDDLQISHTSLAATSIEISQAIHSCAHEVGLAFADDPAAIATLMSRGIRGPLLLVGPWFDLPLMGELGRLAPERIVTAGFETQTLRYALADFAFEQIAVDQQAIFSSEGLSSGRVWLVDNAQQAVPLAALGQQIGVGVFALSGDLRALSPEIRRMISSASEVESLSEFDDDAIWQLEVIRRGHELPGGGLLLFGAGFNRRLVAMYGHPSGPGLGVLGEQGPDEGVERLQSIAEGYDADGSMVLPTFEIIATVASAGPGDDGDYSAETTREVIRPWVEIAAANDMYVVLDLQPGRTDYLTQAKIYEEFLRLPHVGLALDPEWRLKPSEVHLRQIGTVDAAEINQVVKWLAGIVREEALPQKLLILHQFRLQMITNRHLVETPPELAVLIHMDGQGPVRDKINTWNLLTSRADVNQFYWGWKNFYDEDFTIATPDQVLELTPTPLFVSFQ
;
A
#
# COMPACT_ATOMS: atom_id res chain seq x y z
N MET A 1 96.10 57.01 36.41
CA MET A 1 95.53 55.64 36.60
C MET A 1 94.00 55.81 36.52
N PRO A 2 93.34 55.31 35.50
CA PRO A 2 91.85 55.38 35.42
C PRO A 2 91.17 54.37 36.31
N THR A 3 90.14 54.76 36.97
CA THR A 3 89.23 53.99 37.88
C THR A 3 88.40 53.02 37.02
N PRO A 4 88.18 51.77 37.48
CA PRO A 4 87.34 50.80 36.74
C PRO A 4 85.90 51.08 36.87
N GLU A 5 85.12 50.97 35.75
CA GLU A 5 83.69 51.01 35.68
C GLU A 5 83.02 49.82 36.43
N PRO A 6 81.81 50.00 37.01
CA PRO A 6 81.10 48.95 37.66
C PRO A 6 80.45 48.00 36.63
N THR A 7 80.68 46.70 36.75
CA THR A 7 80.06 45.63 35.98
C THR A 7 78.54 45.55 36.28
N SER A 8 77.69 45.65 35.29
CA SER A 8 76.26 45.47 35.38
C SER A 8 75.86 43.98 35.59
N THR A 9 75.13 43.75 36.63
CA THR A 9 74.58 42.42 36.97
C THR A 9 73.45 42.05 35.93
N PRO A 10 73.41 40.82 35.35
CA PRO A 10 72.33 40.48 34.41
C PRO A 10 70.98 40.36 35.17
N VAL A 11 69.97 40.99 34.57
CA VAL A 11 68.57 40.90 34.97
C VAL A 11 68.06 39.46 34.67
N PRO A 12 67.41 38.75 35.62
CA PRO A 12 66.89 37.43 35.33
C PRO A 12 65.72 37.51 34.31
N THR A 13 65.83 36.70 33.27
CA THR A 13 64.76 36.52 32.25
C THR A 13 63.50 35.99 32.94
N PRO A 14 62.31 36.55 32.68
CA PRO A 14 61.10 36.02 33.24
C PRO A 14 60.86 34.61 32.70
N ILE A 15 60.62 33.67 33.64
CA ILE A 15 60.21 32.30 33.34
C ILE A 15 58.79 32.42 32.75
N SER A 16 58.61 32.03 31.46
CA SER A 16 57.29 31.91 30.87
C SER A 16 56.52 30.82 31.61
N GLU A 17 55.36 31.17 32.13
CA GLU A 17 54.42 30.20 32.71
C GLU A 17 54.13 29.12 31.66
N PRO A 18 54.06 27.84 32.01
CA PRO A 18 53.72 26.77 31.07
C PRO A 18 52.28 27.04 30.55
N THR A 19 52.12 27.11 29.23
CA THR A 19 50.82 27.13 28.58
C THR A 19 50.03 25.92 29.05
N PRO A 20 48.82 26.07 29.62
CA PRO A 20 48.03 24.93 30.03
C PRO A 20 47.83 23.96 28.88
N THR A 21 48.16 22.71 29.06
CA THR A 21 47.88 21.66 28.09
C THR A 21 46.36 21.62 27.92
N PRO A 22 45.83 21.69 26.68
CA PRO A 22 44.42 21.60 26.49
C PRO A 22 43.92 20.27 27.05
N GLU A 23 42.91 20.31 27.92
CA GLU A 23 42.20 19.11 28.35
C GLU A 23 41.74 18.32 27.12
N PRO A 24 41.89 17.01 27.10
CA PRO A 24 41.39 16.19 26.00
C PRO A 24 39.89 16.44 25.84
N GLU A 25 39.45 16.78 24.61
CA GLU A 25 38.00 16.92 24.27
C GLU A 25 37.27 15.63 24.69
N ARG A 26 36.16 15.77 25.39
CA ARG A 26 35.31 14.63 25.76
C ARG A 26 34.76 13.98 24.50
N ASP A 27 34.92 12.67 24.35
CA ASP A 27 34.24 11.92 23.29
C ASP A 27 32.80 11.64 23.71
N CYS A 28 31.85 12.36 23.11
CA CYS A 28 30.43 12.23 23.33
C CYS A 28 29.70 11.63 22.11
N SER A 29 30.43 10.87 21.29
CA SER A 29 29.82 10.16 20.16
C SER A 29 28.77 9.16 20.63
N PRO A 30 27.59 9.08 19.96
CA PRO A 30 26.57 8.11 20.32
C PRO A 30 27.03 6.69 20.01
N LEU A 31 26.72 5.74 20.92
CA LEU A 31 26.96 4.32 20.73
C LEU A 31 25.62 3.57 20.80
N ILE A 32 25.10 3.13 19.66
CA ILE A 32 23.81 2.43 19.57
C ILE A 32 24.04 0.95 19.86
N PRO A 33 23.44 0.36 20.93
CA PRO A 33 23.49 -1.06 21.18
C PRO A 33 22.67 -1.85 20.15
N ASP A 34 23.15 -3.05 19.77
CA ASP A 34 22.44 -3.92 18.81
C ASP A 34 21.10 -4.43 19.33
N ASP A 35 20.94 -4.53 20.66
CA ASP A 35 19.76 -5.07 21.35
C ASP A 35 18.95 -4.00 22.09
N LEU A 36 19.00 -2.75 21.63
CA LEU A 36 18.30 -1.63 22.26
C LEU A 36 16.79 -1.88 22.32
N GLN A 37 16.23 -1.94 23.53
CA GLN A 37 14.80 -2.01 23.81
C GLN A 37 14.32 -0.68 24.39
N ILE A 38 13.18 -0.20 23.93
CA ILE A 38 12.58 1.08 24.37
C ILE A 38 11.16 0.82 24.90
N SER A 39 10.81 1.41 26.04
CA SER A 39 9.53 1.13 26.72
C SER A 39 8.33 1.88 26.16
N HIS A 40 8.51 2.96 25.40
CA HIS A 40 7.49 3.77 24.76
C HIS A 40 6.34 4.25 25.69
N THR A 41 6.62 4.45 26.99
CA THR A 41 5.59 4.84 27.98
C THR A 41 5.05 6.25 27.76
N SER A 42 5.89 7.17 27.27
CA SER A 42 5.53 8.49 26.77
C SER A 42 6.66 9.04 25.90
N LEU A 43 6.38 10.01 25.02
CA LEU A 43 7.41 10.63 24.18
C LEU A 43 8.58 11.22 24.99
N ALA A 44 8.26 11.87 26.13
CA ALA A 44 9.27 12.43 27.03
C ALA A 44 10.13 11.33 27.66
N ALA A 45 9.54 10.27 28.20
CA ALA A 45 10.26 9.13 28.77
C ALA A 45 11.09 8.41 27.71
N THR A 46 10.50 8.14 26.53
CA THR A 46 11.19 7.53 25.39
C THR A 46 12.44 8.32 24.99
N SER A 47 12.37 9.65 24.95
CA SER A 47 13.54 10.49 24.63
C SER A 47 14.67 10.36 25.64
N ILE A 48 14.33 10.25 26.93
CA ILE A 48 15.29 10.04 28.01
C ILE A 48 15.91 8.63 27.93
N GLU A 49 15.09 7.59 27.71
CA GLU A 49 15.57 6.21 27.57
C GLU A 49 16.56 6.08 26.40
N ILE A 50 16.23 6.65 25.24
CA ILE A 50 17.15 6.68 24.09
C ILE A 50 18.43 7.40 24.45
N SER A 51 18.35 8.59 25.05
CA SER A 51 19.54 9.35 25.46
C SER A 51 20.43 8.55 26.42
N GLN A 52 19.84 7.92 27.43
CA GLN A 52 20.59 7.10 28.42
C GLN A 52 21.25 5.88 27.79
N ALA A 53 20.60 5.30 26.78
CA ALA A 53 21.11 4.11 26.12
C ALA A 53 22.30 4.39 25.20
N ILE A 54 22.33 5.56 24.52
CA ILE A 54 23.28 5.80 23.43
C ILE A 54 24.29 6.92 23.73
N HIS A 55 24.06 7.80 24.70
CA HIS A 55 24.93 8.92 25.03
C HIS A 55 25.51 8.82 26.44
N SER A 56 26.83 8.88 26.56
CA SER A 56 27.52 9.03 27.87
C SER A 56 27.62 10.49 28.32
N CYS A 57 27.69 11.42 27.40
CA CYS A 57 27.72 12.87 27.58
C CYS A 57 27.20 13.55 26.31
N ALA A 58 27.05 14.86 26.32
CA ALA A 58 26.68 15.63 25.12
C ALA A 58 27.35 17.00 25.11
N HIS A 59 27.85 17.47 23.97
CA HIS A 59 28.25 18.86 23.78
C HIS A 59 27.01 19.76 23.59
N GLU A 60 26.00 19.24 22.92
CA GLU A 60 24.76 19.95 22.63
C GLU A 60 23.55 19.04 22.88
N VAL A 61 22.47 19.60 23.44
CA VAL A 61 21.18 18.92 23.63
C VAL A 61 20.07 19.76 23.02
N GLY A 62 19.20 19.12 22.21
CA GLY A 62 17.97 19.75 21.73
C GLY A 62 16.83 19.59 22.74
N LEU A 63 16.05 20.64 22.99
CA LEU A 63 14.82 20.58 23.79
C LEU A 63 13.64 21.15 23.05
N ALA A 64 12.53 20.41 23.02
CA ALA A 64 11.21 20.87 22.56
C ALA A 64 10.12 20.22 23.42
N PHE A 65 8.91 20.82 23.44
CA PHE A 65 7.75 20.13 23.98
C PHE A 65 7.40 18.90 23.11
N ALA A 66 7.01 17.81 23.77
CA ALA A 66 6.65 16.56 23.10
C ALA A 66 5.42 16.69 22.16
N ASP A 67 4.57 17.67 22.41
CA ASP A 67 3.36 18.00 21.66
C ASP A 67 3.54 19.18 20.68
N ASP A 68 4.78 19.65 20.47
CA ASP A 68 5.10 20.69 19.49
C ASP A 68 5.93 20.14 18.31
N PRO A 69 5.28 19.52 17.30
CA PRO A 69 5.97 18.95 16.15
C PRO A 69 6.73 19.99 15.31
N ALA A 70 6.29 21.28 15.29
CA ALA A 70 6.99 22.33 14.55
C ALA A 70 8.31 22.70 15.22
N ALA A 71 8.33 22.79 16.55
CA ALA A 71 9.57 23.03 17.30
C ALA A 71 10.56 21.85 17.13
N ILE A 72 10.07 20.61 17.20
CA ILE A 72 10.86 19.40 16.97
C ILE A 72 11.45 19.39 15.56
N ALA A 73 10.63 19.60 14.52
CA ALA A 73 11.10 19.66 13.14
C ALA A 73 12.14 20.77 12.92
N THR A 74 11.96 21.92 13.58
CA THR A 74 12.91 23.04 13.54
C THR A 74 14.27 22.64 14.09
N LEU A 75 14.31 21.99 15.26
CA LEU A 75 15.54 21.51 15.88
C LEU A 75 16.25 20.46 14.98
N MET A 76 15.49 19.50 14.46
CA MET A 76 16.04 18.45 13.60
C MET A 76 16.60 19.00 12.29
N SER A 77 15.90 19.95 11.65
CA SER A 77 16.37 20.62 10.43
C SER A 77 17.63 21.44 10.65
N ARG A 78 17.84 21.96 11.85
CA ARG A 78 19.08 22.65 12.25
C ARG A 78 20.27 21.70 12.38
N GLY A 79 20.04 20.39 12.58
CA GLY A 79 21.08 19.39 12.76
C GLY A 79 21.72 19.45 14.13
N ILE A 80 20.92 19.25 15.19
CA ILE A 80 21.41 19.10 16.57
C ILE A 80 22.44 17.98 16.66
N ARG A 81 23.60 18.27 17.27
CA ARG A 81 24.74 17.37 17.37
C ARG A 81 24.74 16.52 18.66
N GLY A 82 23.58 16.20 19.19
CA GLY A 82 23.41 15.44 20.42
C GLY A 82 22.00 14.97 20.60
N PRO A 83 21.62 14.47 21.78
CA PRO A 83 20.30 13.98 22.04
C PRO A 83 19.22 15.06 21.90
N LEU A 84 18.09 14.69 21.33
CA LEU A 84 16.84 15.43 21.42
C LEU A 84 16.08 14.89 22.63
N LEU A 85 15.88 15.72 23.64
CA LEU A 85 15.04 15.42 24.79
C LEU A 85 13.68 16.12 24.63
N LEU A 86 12.62 15.37 24.80
CA LEU A 86 11.26 15.89 24.71
C LEU A 86 10.72 16.21 26.09
N VAL A 87 10.18 17.41 26.22
CA VAL A 87 9.63 17.92 27.48
C VAL A 87 8.15 17.58 27.53
N GLY A 88 7.69 16.98 28.61
CA GLY A 88 6.27 16.81 28.91
C GLY A 88 5.58 18.15 29.23
N PRO A 89 4.46 18.15 29.96
CA PRO A 89 3.79 19.40 30.33
C PRO A 89 4.64 20.37 31.15
N TRP A 90 5.71 19.90 31.78
CA TRP A 90 6.66 20.68 32.59
C TRP A 90 8.05 20.02 32.61
N PHE A 91 9.05 20.79 33.03
CA PHE A 91 10.39 20.29 33.32
C PHE A 91 10.38 19.43 34.58
N ASP A 92 10.45 18.12 34.45
CA ASP A 92 10.38 17.17 35.58
C ASP A 92 11.76 16.71 36.05
N LEU A 93 11.79 15.94 37.15
CA LEU A 93 13.03 15.46 37.74
C LEU A 93 13.80 14.48 36.83
N PRO A 94 13.15 13.55 36.10
CA PRO A 94 13.84 12.69 35.13
C PRO A 94 14.59 13.47 34.06
N LEU A 95 13.94 14.47 33.44
CA LEU A 95 14.55 15.33 32.43
C LEU A 95 15.76 16.10 32.99
N MET A 96 15.56 16.73 34.18
CA MET A 96 16.62 17.50 34.81
C MET A 96 17.79 16.62 35.25
N GLY A 97 17.50 15.39 35.68
CA GLY A 97 18.53 14.38 35.98
C GLY A 97 19.33 13.97 34.74
N GLU A 98 18.67 13.82 33.61
CA GLU A 98 19.32 13.47 32.36
C GLU A 98 20.18 14.64 31.82
N LEU A 99 19.71 15.87 31.89
CA LEU A 99 20.52 17.04 31.56
C LEU A 99 21.76 17.15 32.45
N GLY A 100 21.62 16.88 33.74
CA GLY A 100 22.75 16.83 34.68
C GLY A 100 23.76 15.72 34.35
N ARG A 101 23.29 14.54 33.96
CA ARG A 101 24.13 13.39 33.54
C ARG A 101 24.92 13.67 32.26
N LEU A 102 24.24 14.24 31.25
CA LEU A 102 24.85 14.59 29.98
C LEU A 102 25.87 15.73 30.08
N ALA A 103 25.68 16.64 31.03
CA ALA A 103 26.49 17.83 31.27
C ALA A 103 26.79 18.60 29.96
N PRO A 104 25.76 19.06 29.22
CA PRO A 104 25.95 19.68 27.93
C PRO A 104 26.65 21.04 28.06
N GLU A 105 27.46 21.38 27.07
CA GLU A 105 28.05 22.72 26.95
C GLU A 105 27.01 23.75 26.53
N ARG A 106 25.97 23.32 25.79
CA ARG A 106 24.88 24.16 25.29
C ARG A 106 23.60 23.36 25.13
N ILE A 107 22.47 23.97 25.50
CA ILE A 107 21.13 23.46 25.22
C ILE A 107 20.50 24.36 24.14
N VAL A 108 20.00 23.77 23.04
CA VAL A 108 19.26 24.47 21.99
C VAL A 108 17.78 24.20 22.16
N THR A 109 16.96 25.24 22.28
CA THR A 109 15.55 25.12 22.57
C THR A 109 14.69 25.76 21.49
N ALA A 110 13.52 25.18 21.24
CA ALA A 110 12.48 25.75 20.38
C ALA A 110 11.09 25.56 21.01
N GLY A 111 10.18 26.50 20.77
CA GLY A 111 8.78 26.43 21.25
C GLY A 111 8.52 26.85 22.69
N PHE A 112 9.50 27.34 23.43
CA PHE A 112 9.35 27.72 24.83
C PHE A 112 9.23 29.22 25.01
N GLU A 113 8.59 29.64 26.11
CA GLU A 113 8.68 31.02 26.59
C GLU A 113 10.05 31.26 27.27
N THR A 114 10.71 32.38 26.94
CA THR A 114 12.06 32.72 27.46
C THR A 114 12.11 32.76 28.98
N GLN A 115 11.04 33.21 29.64
CA GLN A 115 10.97 33.29 31.12
C GLN A 115 10.97 31.89 31.73
N THR A 116 10.24 30.93 31.14
CA THR A 116 10.21 29.52 31.56
C THR A 116 11.60 28.92 31.48
N LEU A 117 12.31 29.14 30.36
CA LEU A 117 13.66 28.64 30.17
C LEU A 117 14.66 29.20 31.19
N ARG A 118 14.62 30.51 31.45
CA ARG A 118 15.53 31.14 32.44
C ARG A 118 15.34 30.58 33.83
N TYR A 119 14.13 30.14 34.17
CA TYR A 119 13.86 29.52 35.45
C TYR A 119 14.25 28.04 35.48
N ALA A 120 13.85 27.30 34.48
CA ALA A 120 14.06 25.85 34.43
C ALA A 120 15.53 25.48 34.16
N LEU A 121 16.24 26.26 33.31
CA LEU A 121 17.62 26.00 32.88
C LEU A 121 18.62 26.99 33.50
N ALA A 122 18.37 27.46 34.75
CA ALA A 122 19.22 28.47 35.40
C ALA A 122 20.70 28.05 35.50
N ASP A 123 20.96 26.75 35.63
CA ASP A 123 22.30 26.17 35.77
C ASP A 123 22.94 25.78 34.44
N PHE A 124 22.28 26.03 33.31
CA PHE A 124 22.75 25.60 31.97
C PHE A 124 22.88 26.79 31.03
N ALA A 125 23.88 26.71 30.12
CA ALA A 125 23.94 27.60 28.97
C ALA A 125 22.90 27.15 27.92
N PHE A 126 22.00 28.05 27.52
CA PHE A 126 21.01 27.72 26.49
C PHE A 126 20.90 28.78 25.39
N GLU A 127 20.54 28.35 24.20
CA GLU A 127 20.19 29.16 23.04
C GLU A 127 18.74 28.86 22.67
N GLN A 128 17.93 29.90 22.51
CA GLN A 128 16.55 29.76 22.04
C GLN A 128 16.48 30.15 20.55
N ILE A 129 15.93 29.28 19.75
CA ILE A 129 15.69 29.52 18.32
C ILE A 129 14.21 29.75 18.04
N ALA A 130 13.93 30.51 16.98
CA ALA A 130 12.56 30.70 16.51
C ALA A 130 12.04 29.45 15.84
N VAL A 131 10.78 29.08 16.13
CA VAL A 131 10.11 27.95 15.48
C VAL A 131 9.81 28.31 14.03
N ASP A 132 10.25 27.47 13.11
CA ASP A 132 9.85 27.53 11.73
C ASP A 132 8.59 26.68 11.51
N GLN A 133 7.45 27.34 11.31
CA GLN A 133 6.17 26.66 11.09
C GLN A 133 6.09 25.89 9.76
N GLN A 134 7.06 26.07 8.88
CA GLN A 134 7.18 25.36 7.61
C GLN A 134 8.25 24.27 7.63
N ALA A 135 8.93 24.08 8.75
CA ALA A 135 9.91 23.02 8.90
C ALA A 135 9.24 21.65 8.73
N ILE A 136 9.78 20.86 7.81
CA ILE A 136 9.35 19.48 7.56
C ILE A 136 10.47 18.57 8.02
N PHE A 137 10.11 17.54 8.78
CA PHE A 137 11.02 16.49 9.16
C PHE A 137 10.36 15.14 8.89
N SER A 138 11.05 14.28 8.15
CA SER A 138 10.66 12.89 7.94
C SER A 138 11.87 11.97 8.19
N SER A 139 11.62 10.78 8.66
CA SER A 139 12.63 9.74 8.84
C SER A 139 12.78 8.84 7.61
N GLU A 140 12.24 9.25 6.48
CA GLU A 140 12.33 8.49 5.22
C GLU A 140 13.80 8.34 4.82
N GLY A 141 14.23 7.08 4.63
CA GLY A 141 15.59 6.76 4.19
C GLY A 141 16.56 6.26 5.26
N LEU A 142 16.14 6.07 6.49
CA LEU A 142 16.96 5.44 7.54
C LEU A 142 16.97 3.92 7.36
N SER A 143 18.14 3.31 7.27
CA SER A 143 18.34 1.90 6.91
C SER A 143 18.87 1.04 8.06
N SER A 144 18.29 1.13 9.26
CA SER A 144 18.68 0.24 10.36
C SER A 144 18.07 -1.17 10.27
N GLY A 145 17.16 -1.40 9.34
CA GLY A 145 16.36 -2.61 9.31
C GLY A 145 15.24 -2.67 10.37
N ARG A 146 15.03 -1.61 11.14
CA ARG A 146 13.98 -1.50 12.16
C ARG A 146 12.99 -0.41 11.77
N VAL A 147 11.69 -0.68 12.00
CA VAL A 147 10.59 0.23 11.64
C VAL A 147 9.59 0.32 12.78
N TRP A 148 9.22 1.53 13.15
CA TRP A 148 8.09 1.84 14.03
C TRP A 148 6.88 2.31 13.22
N LEU A 149 5.71 1.73 13.52
CA LEU A 149 4.45 2.05 12.88
C LEU A 149 3.52 2.75 13.90
N VAL A 150 2.93 3.86 13.48
CA VAL A 150 1.97 4.63 14.29
C VAL A 150 0.71 4.93 13.47
N ASP A 151 -0.43 5.02 14.11
CA ASP A 151 -1.72 5.38 13.49
C ASP A 151 -2.00 6.89 13.52
N ASN A 152 -1.18 7.64 14.25
CA ASN A 152 -1.39 9.07 14.50
C ASN A 152 -0.27 9.93 13.91
N ALA A 153 -0.60 10.71 12.88
CA ALA A 153 0.33 11.62 12.23
C ALA A 153 0.92 12.69 13.18
N GLN A 154 0.23 13.06 14.26
CA GLN A 154 0.75 14.01 15.25
C GLN A 154 1.91 13.42 16.07
N GLN A 155 1.91 12.12 16.30
CA GLN A 155 3.00 11.40 16.96
C GLN A 155 4.15 11.04 16.02
N ALA A 156 3.92 11.09 14.72
CA ALA A 156 4.92 10.66 13.74
C ALA A 156 6.18 11.55 13.77
N VAL A 157 6.06 12.87 13.84
CA VAL A 157 7.22 13.79 13.86
C VAL A 157 8.09 13.61 15.11
N PRO A 158 7.56 13.64 16.34
CA PRO A 158 8.36 13.37 17.52
C PRO A 158 9.03 11.99 17.50
N LEU A 159 8.28 10.95 17.15
CA LEU A 159 8.84 9.59 17.08
C LEU A 159 9.87 9.45 15.95
N ALA A 160 9.67 10.09 14.81
CA ALA A 160 10.65 10.12 13.74
C ALA A 160 11.96 10.78 14.16
N ALA A 161 11.86 11.89 14.91
CA ALA A 161 13.04 12.56 15.46
C ALA A 161 13.78 11.71 16.50
N LEU A 162 13.06 10.94 17.32
CA LEU A 162 13.63 9.98 18.25
C LEU A 162 14.20 8.74 17.52
N GLY A 163 13.45 8.19 16.59
CA GLY A 163 13.88 7.04 15.78
C GLY A 163 15.16 7.32 14.99
N GLN A 164 15.31 8.54 14.45
CA GLN A 164 16.52 8.95 13.74
C GLN A 164 17.78 8.80 14.60
N GLN A 165 17.70 9.08 15.89
CA GLN A 165 18.85 8.99 16.79
C GLN A 165 19.39 7.55 16.95
N ILE A 166 18.52 6.56 16.72
CA ILE A 166 18.82 5.12 16.84
C ILE A 166 18.71 4.38 15.50
N GLY A 167 18.56 5.11 14.40
CA GLY A 167 18.48 4.56 13.06
C GLY A 167 17.17 3.83 12.73
N VAL A 168 16.08 4.08 13.44
CA VAL A 168 14.75 3.48 13.22
C VAL A 168 13.89 4.36 12.32
N GLY A 169 13.31 3.78 11.27
CA GLY A 169 12.33 4.44 10.42
C GLY A 169 10.96 4.52 11.11
N VAL A 170 10.26 5.64 11.00
CA VAL A 170 8.92 5.81 11.60
C VAL A 170 7.91 6.20 10.53
N PHE A 171 6.81 5.46 10.45
CA PHE A 171 5.75 5.71 9.49
C PHE A 171 4.41 5.89 10.18
N ALA A 172 3.74 7.01 9.86
CA ALA A 172 2.32 7.19 10.20
C ALA A 172 1.48 6.50 9.13
N LEU A 173 0.70 5.52 9.55
CA LEU A 173 -0.15 4.73 8.68
C LEU A 173 -1.62 5.17 8.84
N SER A 174 -2.31 5.33 7.72
CA SER A 174 -3.74 5.66 7.73
C SER A 174 -4.42 5.13 6.48
N GLY A 175 -5.67 4.73 6.60
CA GLY A 175 -6.43 4.16 5.49
C GLY A 175 -5.95 2.75 5.10
N ASP A 176 -6.11 2.41 3.83
CA ASP A 176 -5.66 1.10 3.33
C ASP A 176 -4.12 1.10 3.14
N LEU A 177 -3.41 0.31 3.94
CA LEU A 177 -1.95 0.27 3.96
C LEU A 177 -1.36 -0.29 2.65
N ARG A 178 -2.14 -1.02 1.86
CA ARG A 178 -1.74 -1.50 0.54
C ARG A 178 -1.58 -0.37 -0.48
N ALA A 179 -2.17 0.81 -0.19
CA ALA A 179 -2.04 2.02 -0.99
C ALA A 179 -0.77 2.84 -0.69
N LEU A 180 0.05 2.45 0.28
CA LEU A 180 1.32 3.12 0.59
C LEU A 180 2.24 3.16 -0.64
N SER A 181 3.12 4.17 -0.67
CA SER A 181 4.09 4.29 -1.77
C SER A 181 5.00 3.06 -1.87
N PRO A 182 5.50 2.73 -3.07
CA PRO A 182 6.40 1.59 -3.25
C PRO A 182 7.64 1.66 -2.35
N GLU A 183 8.13 2.87 -2.05
CA GLU A 183 9.28 3.10 -1.16
C GLU A 183 8.95 2.65 0.26
N ILE A 184 7.82 3.09 0.81
CA ILE A 184 7.40 2.75 2.18
C ILE A 184 7.13 1.24 2.28
N ARG A 185 6.43 0.66 1.30
CA ARG A 185 6.19 -0.78 1.27
C ARG A 185 7.50 -1.59 1.27
N ARG A 186 8.48 -1.19 0.44
CA ARG A 186 9.81 -1.83 0.43
C ARG A 186 10.53 -1.71 1.77
N MET A 187 10.45 -0.56 2.43
CA MET A 187 11.07 -0.38 3.74
C MET A 187 10.42 -1.28 4.79
N ILE A 188 9.08 -1.38 4.81
CA ILE A 188 8.37 -2.28 5.72
C ILE A 188 8.67 -3.76 5.41
N SER A 189 8.66 -4.16 4.13
CA SER A 189 8.88 -5.55 3.73
C SER A 189 10.33 -6.01 3.95
N SER A 190 11.31 -5.11 3.82
CA SER A 190 12.73 -5.41 4.03
C SER A 190 13.18 -5.26 5.49
N ALA A 191 12.34 -4.70 6.36
CA ALA A 191 12.68 -4.51 7.77
C ALA A 191 12.84 -5.86 8.47
N SER A 192 13.93 -6.03 9.21
CA SER A 192 14.15 -7.20 10.07
C SER A 192 13.26 -7.19 11.30
N GLU A 193 12.85 -5.99 11.74
CA GLU A 193 11.97 -5.77 12.88
C GLU A 193 10.95 -4.67 12.58
N VAL A 194 9.70 -4.97 12.78
CA VAL A 194 8.58 -4.02 12.64
C VAL A 194 7.83 -3.99 13.96
N GLU A 195 7.79 -2.85 14.60
CA GLU A 195 7.13 -2.63 15.88
C GLU A 195 5.94 -1.67 15.70
N SER A 196 4.77 -2.09 16.13
CA SER A 196 3.57 -1.25 16.18
C SER A 196 3.50 -0.50 17.51
N LEU A 197 3.58 0.82 17.46
CA LEU A 197 3.46 1.68 18.64
C LEU A 197 2.01 2.13 18.88
N SER A 198 1.07 1.70 18.02
CA SER A 198 -0.38 1.90 18.13
C SER A 198 -1.11 0.58 18.04
N GLU A 199 -2.34 0.55 18.53
CA GLU A 199 -3.23 -0.60 18.32
C GLU A 199 -3.80 -0.55 16.90
N PHE A 200 -3.43 -1.53 16.09
CA PHE A 200 -3.99 -1.74 14.75
C PHE A 200 -5.14 -2.74 14.82
N ASP A 201 -6.16 -2.51 14.02
CA ASP A 201 -7.25 -3.46 13.83
C ASP A 201 -6.81 -4.68 13.00
N ASP A 202 -7.67 -5.70 12.93
CA ASP A 202 -7.39 -6.94 12.20
C ASP A 202 -7.16 -6.71 10.70
N ASP A 203 -7.77 -5.67 10.12
CA ASP A 203 -7.58 -5.31 8.70
C ASP A 203 -6.20 -4.72 8.47
N ALA A 204 -5.75 -3.78 9.30
CA ALA A 204 -4.41 -3.22 9.21
C ALA A 204 -3.32 -4.28 9.44
N ILE A 205 -3.51 -5.18 10.40
CA ILE A 205 -2.58 -6.30 10.65
C ILE A 205 -2.47 -7.20 9.42
N TRP A 206 -3.59 -7.58 8.80
CA TRP A 206 -3.60 -8.35 7.57
C TRP A 206 -2.93 -7.60 6.41
N GLN A 207 -3.22 -6.31 6.22
CA GLN A 207 -2.62 -5.50 5.17
C GLN A 207 -1.10 -5.38 5.33
N LEU A 208 -0.59 -5.31 6.56
CA LEU A 208 0.84 -5.36 6.84
C LEU A 208 1.45 -6.72 6.43
N GLU A 209 0.74 -7.83 6.67
CA GLU A 209 1.20 -9.15 6.23
C GLU A 209 1.23 -9.23 4.70
N VAL A 210 0.26 -8.65 3.98
CA VAL A 210 0.29 -8.54 2.50
C VAL A 210 1.54 -7.79 2.02
N ILE A 211 1.88 -6.67 2.67
CA ILE A 211 3.10 -5.91 2.35
C ILE A 211 4.35 -6.75 2.61
N ARG A 212 4.40 -7.49 3.71
CA ARG A 212 5.56 -8.30 4.10
C ARG A 212 5.76 -9.53 3.21
N ARG A 213 4.68 -10.15 2.73
CA ARG A 213 4.74 -11.25 1.76
C ARG A 213 5.34 -10.80 0.44
N GLY A 214 5.11 -9.54 0.05
CA GLY A 214 5.72 -8.93 -1.13
C GLY A 214 5.20 -9.47 -2.46
N HIS A 215 4.07 -10.17 -2.50
CA HIS A 215 3.39 -10.52 -3.73
C HIS A 215 2.73 -9.29 -4.31
N GLU A 216 3.17 -8.84 -5.47
CA GLU A 216 2.55 -7.71 -6.16
C GLU A 216 1.68 -8.19 -7.33
N LEU A 217 0.73 -7.35 -7.72
CA LEU A 217 -0.03 -7.51 -8.96
C LEU A 217 0.87 -7.31 -10.18
N PRO A 218 0.53 -7.87 -11.33
CA PRO A 218 1.14 -7.48 -12.59
C PRO A 218 1.10 -5.96 -12.77
N GLY A 219 2.19 -5.37 -13.24
CA GLY A 219 2.38 -3.92 -13.27
C GLY A 219 2.66 -3.30 -11.91
N GLY A 220 2.88 -4.10 -10.86
CA GLY A 220 3.22 -3.67 -9.50
C GLY A 220 2.03 -3.24 -8.65
N GLY A 221 2.27 -3.05 -7.34
CA GLY A 221 1.26 -2.62 -6.38
C GLY A 221 0.39 -3.74 -5.81
N LEU A 222 -0.43 -3.38 -4.81
CA LEU A 222 -1.23 -4.33 -4.05
C LEU A 222 -2.74 -4.14 -4.22
N LEU A 223 -3.17 -3.03 -4.84
CA LEU A 223 -4.56 -2.73 -5.17
C LEU A 223 -4.74 -2.68 -6.69
N LEU A 224 -5.82 -3.27 -7.19
CA LEU A 224 -6.19 -3.19 -8.60
C LEU A 224 -6.69 -1.79 -8.94
N PHE A 225 -7.59 -1.26 -8.11
CA PHE A 225 -8.24 0.02 -8.32
C PHE A 225 -8.27 0.82 -7.02
N GLY A 226 -8.44 2.14 -7.10
CA GLY A 226 -8.58 3.02 -5.93
C GLY A 226 -7.39 3.93 -5.70
N ALA A 227 -7.27 4.49 -4.51
CA ALA A 227 -6.38 5.58 -4.14
C ALA A 227 -4.96 5.52 -4.76
N GLY A 228 -4.71 6.37 -5.75
CA GLY A 228 -3.39 6.51 -6.38
C GLY A 228 -3.07 5.49 -7.49
N PHE A 229 -3.96 4.52 -7.75
CA PHE A 229 -3.79 3.54 -8.83
C PHE A 229 -4.74 3.88 -9.98
N ASN A 230 -4.18 4.47 -11.04
CA ASN A 230 -4.87 4.68 -12.30
C ASN A 230 -4.57 3.49 -13.23
N ARG A 231 -5.34 2.41 -13.09
CA ARG A 231 -5.14 1.16 -13.83
C ARG A 231 -6.42 0.78 -14.56
N ARG A 232 -6.25 0.25 -15.78
CA ARG A 232 -7.32 -0.34 -16.59
C ARG A 232 -6.89 -1.71 -17.08
N LEU A 233 -7.75 -2.71 -16.92
CA LEU A 233 -7.54 -4.03 -17.48
C LEU A 233 -8.18 -4.07 -18.88
N VAL A 234 -7.42 -4.55 -19.87
CA VAL A 234 -7.92 -4.81 -21.23
C VAL A 234 -7.80 -6.29 -21.49
N ALA A 235 -8.91 -6.96 -21.78
CA ALA A 235 -9.00 -8.40 -21.79
C ALA A 235 -9.36 -8.96 -23.16
N MET A 236 -8.79 -10.14 -23.45
CA MET A 236 -9.20 -11.01 -24.54
C MET A 236 -10.01 -12.17 -23.94
N TYR A 237 -11.28 -12.28 -24.34
CA TYR A 237 -12.24 -13.24 -23.79
C TYR A 237 -12.37 -14.48 -24.67
N GLY A 238 -12.58 -15.63 -24.08
CA GLY A 238 -12.94 -16.85 -24.80
C GLY A 238 -12.49 -18.15 -24.13
N HIS A 239 -12.65 -19.25 -24.88
CA HIS A 239 -12.25 -20.58 -24.42
C HIS A 239 -11.05 -21.11 -25.22
N PRO A 240 -10.04 -21.70 -24.56
CA PRO A 240 -8.80 -22.16 -25.22
C PRO A 240 -8.96 -23.22 -26.32
N SER A 241 -10.11 -23.92 -26.37
CA SER A 241 -10.30 -25.03 -27.31
C SER A 241 -10.56 -24.63 -28.77
N GLY A 242 -10.82 -23.35 -29.05
CA GLY A 242 -11.05 -22.89 -30.41
C GLY A 242 -11.91 -21.60 -30.48
N PRO A 243 -12.07 -21.08 -31.72
CA PRO A 243 -12.63 -19.74 -31.95
C PRO A 243 -14.15 -19.61 -31.69
N GLY A 244 -14.86 -20.72 -31.51
CA GLY A 244 -16.33 -20.70 -31.40
C GLY A 244 -16.88 -20.08 -30.12
N LEU A 245 -16.03 -19.76 -29.15
CA LEU A 245 -16.40 -19.18 -27.87
C LEU A 245 -15.60 -17.90 -27.55
N GLY A 246 -15.11 -17.21 -28.58
CA GLY A 246 -14.43 -15.94 -28.44
C GLY A 246 -12.97 -15.95 -28.92
N VAL A 247 -12.42 -14.75 -29.07
CA VAL A 247 -11.14 -14.49 -29.74
C VAL A 247 -9.93 -15.09 -29.03
N LEU A 248 -10.02 -15.41 -27.76
CA LEU A 248 -8.93 -16.07 -27.01
C LEU A 248 -8.60 -17.43 -27.63
N GLY A 249 -9.58 -18.17 -28.09
CA GLY A 249 -9.40 -19.49 -28.69
C GLY A 249 -8.96 -19.51 -30.17
N GLU A 250 -8.77 -18.35 -30.80
CA GLU A 250 -8.33 -18.27 -32.19
C GLU A 250 -6.83 -18.53 -32.37
N GLN A 251 -6.04 -18.47 -31.31
CA GLN A 251 -4.60 -18.67 -31.29
C GLN A 251 -4.13 -19.41 -30.04
N GLY A 252 -2.85 -19.76 -29.99
CA GLY A 252 -2.19 -20.28 -28.79
C GLY A 252 -1.84 -19.20 -27.78
N PRO A 253 -1.36 -19.59 -26.58
CA PRO A 253 -1.03 -18.63 -25.53
C PRO A 253 0.03 -17.60 -25.94
N ASP A 254 1.09 -18.02 -26.69
CA ASP A 254 2.17 -17.11 -27.11
C ASP A 254 1.66 -16.03 -28.07
N GLU A 255 0.96 -16.42 -29.13
CA GLU A 255 0.34 -15.48 -30.08
C GLU A 255 -0.77 -14.65 -29.40
N GLY A 256 -1.41 -15.21 -28.37
CA GLY A 256 -2.39 -14.52 -27.54
C GLY A 256 -1.80 -13.31 -26.82
N VAL A 257 -0.57 -13.41 -26.31
CA VAL A 257 0.12 -12.29 -25.67
C VAL A 257 0.33 -11.14 -26.66
N GLU A 258 0.87 -11.42 -27.84
CA GLU A 258 1.14 -10.40 -28.89
C GLU A 258 -0.15 -9.70 -29.35
N ARG A 259 -1.20 -10.49 -29.60
CA ARG A 259 -2.51 -9.96 -30.01
C ARG A 259 -3.13 -9.07 -28.93
N LEU A 260 -3.10 -9.51 -27.68
CA LEU A 260 -3.69 -8.77 -26.57
C LEU A 260 -2.95 -7.46 -26.33
N GLN A 261 -1.64 -7.43 -26.45
CA GLN A 261 -0.87 -6.18 -26.37
C GLN A 261 -1.34 -5.17 -27.44
N SER A 262 -1.59 -5.64 -28.67
CA SER A 262 -2.12 -4.78 -29.74
C SER A 262 -3.56 -4.32 -29.46
N ILE A 263 -4.43 -5.17 -28.89
CA ILE A 263 -5.80 -4.78 -28.50
C ILE A 263 -5.77 -3.73 -27.37
N ALA A 264 -4.79 -3.82 -26.49
CA ALA A 264 -4.64 -2.92 -25.35
C ALA A 264 -4.18 -1.50 -25.74
N GLU A 265 -3.60 -1.34 -26.96
CA GLU A 265 -3.20 -0.03 -27.48
C GLU A 265 -4.39 0.94 -27.53
N GLY A 266 -4.16 2.19 -27.13
CA GLY A 266 -5.18 3.25 -27.14
C GLY A 266 -6.04 3.33 -25.86
N TYR A 267 -5.90 2.41 -24.92
CA TYR A 267 -6.58 2.48 -23.62
C TYR A 267 -5.79 3.17 -22.51
N ASP A 268 -4.61 3.71 -22.83
CA ASP A 268 -3.74 4.50 -21.97
C ASP A 268 -3.90 6.03 -22.17
N ALA A 269 -4.81 6.45 -23.05
CA ALA A 269 -4.97 7.86 -23.46
C ALA A 269 -5.26 8.82 -22.31
N ASP A 270 -5.85 8.34 -21.20
CA ASP A 270 -6.11 9.10 -19.98
C ASP A 270 -4.97 9.01 -18.94
N GLY A 271 -3.83 8.42 -19.30
CA GLY A 271 -2.70 8.18 -18.42
C GLY A 271 -2.87 6.98 -17.48
N SER A 272 -3.87 6.14 -17.72
CA SER A 272 -4.03 4.87 -17.00
C SER A 272 -2.93 3.89 -17.40
N MET A 273 -2.42 3.12 -16.41
CA MET A 273 -1.63 1.93 -16.70
C MET A 273 -2.56 0.86 -17.28
N VAL A 274 -2.31 0.44 -18.51
CA VAL A 274 -3.06 -0.68 -19.11
C VAL A 274 -2.44 -2.00 -18.68
N LEU A 275 -3.29 -2.90 -18.14
CA LEU A 275 -2.91 -4.23 -17.72
C LEU A 275 -3.56 -5.26 -18.67
N PRO A 276 -2.80 -5.88 -19.59
CA PRO A 276 -3.32 -6.92 -20.46
C PRO A 276 -3.83 -8.11 -19.64
N THR A 277 -4.98 -8.66 -20.03
CA THR A 277 -5.69 -9.67 -19.25
C THR A 277 -6.22 -10.78 -20.15
N PHE A 278 -6.08 -12.03 -19.76
CA PHE A 278 -6.83 -13.13 -20.36
C PHE A 278 -8.10 -13.39 -19.55
N GLU A 279 -9.27 -13.33 -20.17
CA GLU A 279 -10.53 -13.73 -19.55
C GLU A 279 -10.95 -15.08 -20.16
N ILE A 280 -10.73 -16.15 -19.40
CA ILE A 280 -10.82 -17.53 -19.84
C ILE A 280 -12.13 -18.14 -19.35
N ILE A 281 -12.96 -18.63 -20.25
CA ILE A 281 -14.14 -19.42 -19.88
C ILE A 281 -13.65 -20.74 -19.27
N ALA A 282 -13.72 -20.86 -17.96
CA ALA A 282 -13.27 -22.03 -17.22
C ALA A 282 -14.36 -23.11 -17.13
N THR A 283 -15.64 -22.70 -17.09
CA THR A 283 -16.77 -23.63 -17.23
C THR A 283 -17.69 -23.14 -18.33
N VAL A 284 -18.03 -24.03 -19.26
CA VAL A 284 -18.76 -23.70 -20.50
C VAL A 284 -20.21 -24.14 -20.39
N ALA A 285 -21.15 -23.24 -20.60
CA ALA A 285 -22.57 -23.59 -20.71
C ALA A 285 -22.83 -24.61 -21.82
N SER A 286 -23.41 -25.74 -21.48
CA SER A 286 -23.62 -26.90 -22.36
C SER A 286 -25.08 -27.00 -22.82
N ALA A 287 -25.30 -27.33 -24.09
CA ALA A 287 -26.65 -27.57 -24.64
C ALA A 287 -27.33 -28.83 -24.03
N GLY A 288 -26.53 -29.77 -23.56
CA GLY A 288 -26.99 -31.00 -22.92
C GLY A 288 -26.71 -31.01 -21.41
N PRO A 289 -27.40 -31.90 -20.66
CA PRO A 289 -27.27 -31.92 -19.20
C PRO A 289 -25.91 -32.40 -18.69
N GLY A 290 -25.06 -32.99 -19.54
CA GLY A 290 -23.85 -33.66 -19.07
C GLY A 290 -24.13 -34.96 -18.31
N ASP A 291 -23.11 -35.57 -17.73
CA ASP A 291 -23.20 -36.78 -16.93
C ASP A 291 -23.80 -36.52 -15.53
N ASP A 292 -23.61 -35.31 -15.01
CA ASP A 292 -24.07 -34.81 -13.70
C ASP A 292 -25.44 -34.09 -13.77
N GLY A 293 -25.90 -33.75 -14.96
CA GLY A 293 -27.22 -33.13 -15.17
C GLY A 293 -27.25 -31.62 -15.01
N ASP A 294 -26.10 -30.95 -14.95
CA ASP A 294 -25.98 -29.54 -14.60
C ASP A 294 -25.99 -28.56 -15.79
N TYR A 295 -25.78 -29.02 -17.01
CA TYR A 295 -25.69 -28.19 -18.23
C TYR A 295 -24.47 -27.28 -18.26
N SER A 296 -23.37 -27.70 -17.65
CA SER A 296 -22.07 -27.07 -17.69
C SER A 296 -20.99 -28.09 -18.11
N ALA A 297 -19.87 -27.63 -18.59
CA ALA A 297 -18.72 -28.49 -18.88
C ALA A 297 -17.46 -27.81 -18.34
N GLU A 298 -16.84 -28.42 -17.34
CA GLU A 298 -15.65 -27.89 -16.70
C GLU A 298 -14.42 -28.13 -17.55
N THR A 299 -13.69 -27.06 -17.84
CA THR A 299 -12.40 -27.11 -18.50
C THR A 299 -11.34 -27.65 -17.56
N THR A 300 -10.59 -28.68 -18.00
CA THR A 300 -9.55 -29.23 -17.14
C THR A 300 -8.44 -28.21 -16.87
N ARG A 301 -7.81 -28.31 -15.71
CA ARG A 301 -6.74 -27.39 -15.29
C ARG A 301 -5.53 -27.42 -16.23
N GLU A 302 -5.26 -28.55 -16.86
CA GLU A 302 -4.20 -28.73 -17.85
C GLU A 302 -4.38 -27.86 -19.10
N VAL A 303 -5.60 -27.55 -19.49
CA VAL A 303 -5.94 -26.64 -20.60
C VAL A 303 -5.75 -25.17 -20.22
N ILE A 304 -6.08 -24.82 -18.99
CA ILE A 304 -6.00 -23.44 -18.47
C ILE A 304 -4.56 -23.08 -18.09
N ARG A 305 -3.82 -24.01 -17.50
CA ARG A 305 -2.48 -23.79 -16.94
C ARG A 305 -1.51 -23.06 -17.86
N PRO A 306 -1.34 -23.41 -19.16
CA PRO A 306 -0.42 -22.70 -20.04
C PRO A 306 -0.72 -21.20 -20.18
N TRP A 307 -2.01 -20.82 -20.16
CA TRP A 307 -2.43 -19.43 -20.22
C TRP A 307 -2.12 -18.67 -18.93
N VAL A 308 -2.31 -19.32 -17.77
CA VAL A 308 -1.96 -18.74 -16.46
C VAL A 308 -0.44 -18.57 -16.33
N GLU A 309 0.33 -19.54 -16.76
CA GLU A 309 1.80 -19.50 -16.69
C GLU A 309 2.40 -18.45 -17.62
N ILE A 310 1.90 -18.34 -18.86
CA ILE A 310 2.41 -17.32 -19.79
C ILE A 310 1.98 -15.91 -19.37
N ALA A 311 0.81 -15.74 -18.79
CA ALA A 311 0.36 -14.48 -18.24
C ALA A 311 1.29 -14.01 -17.10
N ALA A 312 1.64 -14.89 -16.18
CA ALA A 312 2.62 -14.61 -15.13
C ALA A 312 3.99 -14.21 -15.70
N ALA A 313 4.46 -14.89 -16.74
CA ALA A 313 5.74 -14.62 -17.38
C ALA A 313 5.78 -13.29 -18.16
N ASN A 314 4.63 -12.74 -18.52
CA ASN A 314 4.49 -11.51 -19.31
C ASN A 314 3.85 -10.35 -18.52
N ASP A 315 3.82 -10.44 -17.19
CA ASP A 315 3.27 -9.40 -16.31
C ASP A 315 1.80 -9.07 -16.64
N MET A 316 0.99 -10.11 -16.91
CA MET A 316 -0.41 -10.02 -17.29
C MET A 316 -1.33 -10.60 -16.22
N TYR A 317 -2.59 -10.19 -16.25
CA TYR A 317 -3.62 -10.72 -15.37
C TYR A 317 -4.45 -11.81 -16.05
N VAL A 318 -5.08 -12.68 -15.26
CA VAL A 318 -6.00 -13.72 -15.74
C VAL A 318 -7.31 -13.60 -14.96
N VAL A 319 -8.43 -13.80 -15.64
CA VAL A 319 -9.74 -13.97 -15.04
C VAL A 319 -10.31 -15.31 -15.48
N LEU A 320 -10.77 -16.12 -14.55
CA LEU A 320 -11.47 -17.38 -14.85
C LEU A 320 -12.98 -17.11 -14.80
N ASP A 321 -13.66 -17.28 -15.94
CA ASP A 321 -15.10 -17.05 -16.06
C ASP A 321 -15.88 -18.35 -15.89
N LEU A 322 -16.95 -18.30 -15.09
CA LEU A 322 -17.81 -19.43 -14.78
C LEU A 322 -19.20 -19.26 -15.39
N GLN A 323 -19.57 -20.26 -16.22
CA GLN A 323 -20.92 -20.42 -16.79
C GLN A 323 -21.58 -21.69 -16.17
N PRO A 324 -22.20 -21.59 -14.98
CA PRO A 324 -22.36 -22.71 -14.06
C PRO A 324 -23.50 -23.66 -14.39
N GLY A 325 -24.39 -23.31 -15.36
CA GLY A 325 -25.58 -24.10 -15.57
C GLY A 325 -26.42 -24.19 -14.30
N ARG A 326 -26.72 -25.41 -13.84
CA ARG A 326 -27.50 -25.66 -12.62
C ARG A 326 -26.66 -25.77 -11.36
N THR A 327 -25.34 -25.95 -11.49
CA THR A 327 -24.42 -25.99 -10.36
C THR A 327 -24.26 -24.59 -9.75
N ASP A 328 -24.04 -24.45 -8.45
CA ASP A 328 -23.77 -23.17 -7.83
C ASP A 328 -22.33 -22.71 -8.11
N TYR A 329 -22.13 -21.37 -8.09
CA TYR A 329 -20.84 -20.77 -8.39
C TYR A 329 -19.71 -21.18 -7.44
N LEU A 330 -20.02 -21.34 -6.14
CA LEU A 330 -18.99 -21.70 -5.17
C LEU A 330 -18.43 -23.11 -5.43
N THR A 331 -19.30 -24.04 -5.82
CA THR A 331 -18.90 -25.41 -6.18
C THR A 331 -17.96 -25.40 -7.38
N GLN A 332 -18.27 -24.64 -8.44
CA GLN A 332 -17.40 -24.54 -9.60
C GLN A 332 -16.12 -23.75 -9.32
N ALA A 333 -16.19 -22.62 -8.59
CA ALA A 333 -15.02 -21.84 -8.24
C ALA A 333 -13.95 -22.66 -7.51
N LYS A 334 -14.36 -23.58 -6.63
CA LYS A 334 -13.44 -24.48 -5.91
C LYS A 334 -12.67 -25.45 -6.79
N ILE A 335 -13.16 -25.77 -7.99
CA ILE A 335 -12.42 -26.58 -8.95
C ILE A 335 -11.09 -25.91 -9.35
N TYR A 336 -11.09 -24.58 -9.38
CA TYR A 336 -9.97 -23.75 -9.84
C TYR A 336 -9.24 -23.04 -8.69
N GLU A 337 -9.44 -23.45 -7.43
CA GLU A 337 -8.84 -22.85 -6.24
C GLU A 337 -7.32 -22.71 -6.37
N GLU A 338 -6.61 -23.69 -6.95
CA GLU A 338 -5.16 -23.61 -7.11
C GLU A 338 -4.70 -22.39 -7.93
N PHE A 339 -5.45 -21.98 -8.95
CA PHE A 339 -5.17 -20.77 -9.71
C PHE A 339 -5.59 -19.52 -8.96
N LEU A 340 -6.71 -19.55 -8.24
CA LEU A 340 -7.20 -18.43 -7.44
C LEU A 340 -6.31 -18.09 -6.23
N ARG A 341 -5.41 -18.99 -5.84
CA ARG A 341 -4.33 -18.72 -4.87
C ARG A 341 -3.14 -17.98 -5.46
N LEU A 342 -3.12 -17.74 -6.79
CA LEU A 342 -2.07 -16.95 -7.44
C LEU A 342 -2.43 -15.45 -7.42
N PRO A 343 -1.47 -14.54 -7.24
CA PRO A 343 -1.74 -13.10 -7.11
C PRO A 343 -2.35 -12.46 -8.37
N HIS A 344 -2.07 -13.01 -9.54
CA HIS A 344 -2.47 -12.50 -10.86
C HIS A 344 -3.71 -13.17 -11.44
N VAL A 345 -4.48 -13.95 -10.64
CA VAL A 345 -5.67 -14.65 -11.13
C VAL A 345 -6.91 -14.19 -10.38
N GLY A 346 -7.89 -13.66 -11.08
CA GLY A 346 -9.22 -13.28 -10.60
C GLY A 346 -10.32 -14.25 -11.05
N LEU A 347 -11.55 -13.92 -10.74
CA LEU A 347 -12.72 -14.73 -11.01
C LEU A 347 -13.82 -13.89 -11.65
N ALA A 348 -14.56 -14.47 -12.61
CA ALA A 348 -15.79 -13.92 -13.15
C ALA A 348 -16.96 -14.89 -12.94
N LEU A 349 -18.11 -14.35 -12.67
CA LEU A 349 -19.38 -15.06 -12.58
C LEU A 349 -20.29 -14.56 -13.69
N ASP A 350 -20.81 -15.47 -14.52
CA ASP A 350 -21.70 -15.14 -15.62
C ASP A 350 -23.15 -15.59 -15.35
N PRO A 351 -23.98 -14.71 -14.77
CA PRO A 351 -25.37 -15.00 -14.42
C PRO A 351 -26.28 -15.33 -15.60
N GLU A 352 -25.91 -14.98 -16.84
CA GLU A 352 -26.67 -15.35 -18.02
C GLU A 352 -26.89 -16.88 -18.10
N TRP A 353 -25.86 -17.62 -17.67
CA TRP A 353 -25.83 -19.08 -17.72
C TRP A 353 -26.24 -19.76 -16.40
N ARG A 354 -26.62 -19.01 -15.36
CA ARG A 354 -27.08 -19.59 -14.09
C ARG A 354 -28.53 -20.07 -14.19
N LEU A 355 -28.73 -21.38 -14.22
CA LEU A 355 -30.02 -22.04 -14.41
C LEU A 355 -30.65 -22.50 -13.07
N LYS A 356 -31.97 -22.37 -12.97
CA LYS A 356 -32.76 -23.08 -11.95
C LYS A 356 -32.96 -24.55 -12.36
N PRO A 357 -33.35 -25.45 -11.42
CA PRO A 357 -33.47 -26.89 -11.68
C PRO A 357 -34.34 -27.30 -12.87
N SER A 358 -35.34 -26.47 -13.25
CA SER A 358 -36.24 -26.72 -14.38
C SER A 358 -35.90 -25.98 -15.66
N GLU A 359 -34.86 -25.16 -15.64
CA GLU A 359 -34.46 -24.31 -16.77
C GLU A 359 -33.39 -25.01 -17.64
N VAL A 360 -33.31 -24.59 -18.90
CA VAL A 360 -32.28 -25.01 -19.86
C VAL A 360 -31.80 -23.78 -20.63
N HIS A 361 -30.55 -23.81 -21.12
CA HIS A 361 -29.95 -22.69 -21.82
C HIS A 361 -30.76 -22.25 -23.07
N LEU A 362 -30.59 -20.98 -23.47
CA LEU A 362 -31.19 -20.35 -24.65
C LEU A 362 -32.71 -20.24 -24.63
N ARG A 363 -33.42 -20.62 -23.56
CA ARG A 363 -34.85 -20.41 -23.39
C ARG A 363 -35.17 -19.21 -22.52
N GLN A 364 -34.30 -18.86 -21.65
CA GLN A 364 -34.34 -17.68 -20.78
C GLN A 364 -32.92 -17.21 -20.49
N ILE A 365 -32.79 -15.96 -20.07
CA ILE A 365 -31.56 -15.44 -19.47
C ILE A 365 -31.54 -15.92 -18.02
N GLY A 366 -30.39 -16.46 -17.58
CA GLY A 366 -30.18 -16.94 -16.23
C GLY A 366 -30.26 -15.84 -15.17
N THR A 367 -30.37 -16.24 -13.92
CA THR A 367 -30.46 -15.31 -12.79
C THR A 367 -29.78 -15.87 -11.54
N VAL A 368 -29.11 -14.98 -10.81
CA VAL A 368 -28.51 -15.30 -9.50
C VAL A 368 -28.96 -14.28 -8.45
N ASP A 369 -29.07 -14.72 -7.19
CA ASP A 369 -29.30 -13.80 -6.07
C ASP A 369 -27.99 -13.39 -5.42
N ALA A 370 -27.92 -12.16 -4.90
CA ALA A 370 -26.75 -11.65 -4.17
C ALA A 370 -26.29 -12.59 -3.05
N ALA A 371 -27.20 -13.33 -2.44
CA ALA A 371 -26.84 -14.30 -1.39
C ALA A 371 -25.95 -15.46 -1.89
N GLU A 372 -26.14 -15.94 -3.14
CA GLU A 372 -25.25 -16.93 -3.76
C GLU A 372 -23.89 -16.30 -4.11
N ILE A 373 -23.90 -15.10 -4.68
CA ILE A 373 -22.65 -14.34 -4.98
C ILE A 373 -21.85 -14.14 -3.70
N ASN A 374 -22.50 -13.76 -2.60
CA ASN A 374 -21.82 -13.51 -1.32
C ASN A 374 -21.17 -14.77 -0.71
N GLN A 375 -21.60 -15.96 -1.09
CA GLN A 375 -20.87 -17.19 -0.70
C GLN A 375 -19.52 -17.26 -1.39
N VAL A 376 -19.46 -16.88 -2.68
CA VAL A 376 -18.21 -16.80 -3.44
C VAL A 376 -17.34 -15.65 -2.92
N VAL A 377 -17.92 -14.47 -2.68
CA VAL A 377 -17.23 -13.31 -2.12
C VAL A 377 -16.50 -13.68 -0.82
N LYS A 378 -17.21 -14.30 0.14
CA LYS A 378 -16.63 -14.70 1.44
C LYS A 378 -15.51 -15.72 1.29
N TRP A 379 -15.72 -16.71 0.44
CA TRP A 379 -14.73 -17.75 0.20
C TRP A 379 -13.47 -17.19 -0.49
N LEU A 380 -13.63 -16.37 -1.53
CA LEU A 380 -12.52 -15.79 -2.28
C LEU A 380 -11.74 -14.77 -1.43
N ALA A 381 -12.45 -13.92 -0.65
CA ALA A 381 -11.82 -13.03 0.32
C ALA A 381 -11.04 -13.81 1.39
N GLY A 382 -11.58 -14.97 1.82
CA GLY A 382 -10.87 -15.87 2.73
C GLY A 382 -9.53 -16.35 2.17
N ILE A 383 -9.47 -16.74 0.89
CA ILE A 383 -8.21 -17.11 0.21
C ILE A 383 -7.22 -15.94 0.20
N VAL A 384 -7.70 -14.72 -0.13
CA VAL A 384 -6.85 -13.53 -0.18
C VAL A 384 -6.24 -13.23 1.19
N ARG A 385 -7.01 -13.38 2.28
CA ARG A 385 -6.51 -13.21 3.65
C ARG A 385 -5.54 -14.32 4.06
N GLU A 386 -5.90 -15.58 3.81
CA GLU A 386 -5.09 -16.74 4.18
C GLU A 386 -3.71 -16.73 3.54
N GLU A 387 -3.65 -16.35 2.25
CA GLU A 387 -2.40 -16.30 1.49
C GLU A 387 -1.73 -14.92 1.52
N ALA A 388 -2.32 -13.96 2.21
CA ALA A 388 -1.88 -12.55 2.23
C ALA A 388 -1.60 -12.02 0.81
N LEU A 389 -2.59 -12.17 -0.09
CA LEU A 389 -2.49 -11.77 -1.49
C LEU A 389 -2.82 -10.29 -1.70
N PRO A 390 -2.37 -9.68 -2.79
CA PRO A 390 -2.90 -8.41 -3.26
C PRO A 390 -4.40 -8.52 -3.59
N GLN A 391 -5.06 -7.36 -3.75
CA GLN A 391 -6.48 -7.28 -4.08
C GLN A 391 -6.80 -8.10 -5.33
N LYS A 392 -7.87 -8.91 -5.26
CA LYS A 392 -8.26 -9.81 -6.34
C LYS A 392 -9.52 -9.31 -7.05
N LEU A 393 -9.55 -9.43 -8.38
CA LEU A 393 -10.72 -9.06 -9.20
C LEU A 393 -11.81 -10.13 -9.07
N LEU A 394 -13.05 -9.67 -8.80
CA LEU A 394 -14.27 -10.46 -8.94
C LEU A 394 -15.20 -9.73 -9.91
N ILE A 395 -15.41 -10.30 -11.08
CA ILE A 395 -16.30 -9.78 -12.12
C ILE A 395 -17.69 -10.41 -11.99
N LEU A 396 -18.73 -9.60 -12.17
CA LEU A 396 -20.11 -10.03 -12.30
C LEU A 396 -20.62 -9.56 -13.66
N HIS A 397 -20.85 -10.47 -14.59
CA HIS A 397 -21.42 -10.16 -15.91
C HIS A 397 -22.87 -9.73 -15.77
N GLN A 398 -23.26 -8.64 -16.41
CA GLN A 398 -24.63 -8.16 -16.35
C GLN A 398 -24.99 -7.25 -17.53
N PHE A 399 -26.00 -7.61 -18.28
CA PHE A 399 -26.63 -6.73 -19.29
C PHE A 399 -28.13 -6.50 -19.04
N ARG A 400 -28.72 -7.15 -18.06
CA ARG A 400 -30.10 -6.92 -17.58
C ARG A 400 -30.16 -6.86 -16.07
N LEU A 401 -31.00 -5.98 -15.53
CA LEU A 401 -31.14 -5.83 -14.08
C LEU A 401 -31.55 -7.13 -13.37
N GLN A 402 -32.36 -7.97 -14.04
CA GLN A 402 -32.87 -9.22 -13.45
C GLN A 402 -31.81 -10.32 -13.33
N MET A 403 -30.68 -10.20 -14.03
CA MET A 403 -29.62 -11.21 -13.95
C MET A 403 -29.04 -11.33 -12.54
N ILE A 404 -28.97 -10.22 -11.81
CA ILE A 404 -28.53 -10.21 -10.42
C ILE A 404 -29.64 -9.61 -9.55
N THR A 405 -30.36 -10.46 -8.82
CA THR A 405 -31.39 -10.01 -7.87
C THR A 405 -30.74 -9.50 -6.60
N ASN A 406 -31.34 -8.47 -6.00
CA ASN A 406 -30.80 -7.84 -4.78
C ASN A 406 -29.34 -7.34 -4.90
N ARG A 407 -28.90 -6.90 -6.11
CA ARG A 407 -27.52 -6.50 -6.43
C ARG A 407 -26.89 -5.58 -5.37
N HIS A 408 -27.66 -4.68 -4.79
CA HIS A 408 -27.21 -3.76 -3.72
C HIS A 408 -26.80 -4.46 -2.41
N LEU A 409 -27.11 -5.76 -2.27
CA LEU A 409 -26.70 -6.58 -1.12
C LEU A 409 -25.44 -7.40 -1.40
N VAL A 410 -24.84 -7.30 -2.57
CA VAL A 410 -23.55 -7.93 -2.85
C VAL A 410 -22.48 -7.27 -1.98
N GLU A 411 -21.72 -8.09 -1.24
CA GLU A 411 -20.66 -7.62 -0.36
C GLU A 411 -19.42 -7.23 -1.20
N THR A 412 -18.74 -6.14 -0.80
CA THR A 412 -17.53 -5.64 -1.46
C THR A 412 -16.41 -5.44 -0.45
N PRO A 413 -15.87 -6.54 0.11
CA PRO A 413 -14.83 -6.48 1.12
C PRO A 413 -13.49 -5.98 0.53
N PRO A 414 -12.58 -5.42 1.35
CA PRO A 414 -11.34 -4.82 0.87
C PRO A 414 -10.40 -5.79 0.15
N GLU A 415 -10.53 -7.08 0.35
CA GLU A 415 -9.78 -8.13 -0.35
C GLU A 415 -10.08 -8.18 -1.86
N LEU A 416 -11.29 -7.75 -2.24
CA LEU A 416 -11.79 -7.91 -3.60
C LEU A 416 -12.09 -6.58 -4.27
N ALA A 417 -11.72 -6.46 -5.54
CA ALA A 417 -12.27 -5.46 -6.44
C ALA A 417 -13.49 -6.06 -7.14
N VAL A 418 -14.70 -5.77 -6.65
CA VAL A 418 -15.93 -6.29 -7.24
C VAL A 418 -16.38 -5.37 -8.37
N LEU A 419 -16.53 -5.92 -9.58
CA LEU A 419 -16.74 -5.20 -10.81
C LEU A 419 -17.99 -5.72 -11.53
N ILE A 420 -18.90 -4.83 -11.94
CA ILE A 420 -20.00 -5.15 -12.85
C ILE A 420 -19.50 -4.98 -14.28
N HIS A 421 -19.55 -6.06 -15.06
CA HIS A 421 -19.14 -6.08 -16.46
C HIS A 421 -20.37 -6.03 -17.36
N MET A 422 -20.59 -4.88 -18.02
CA MET A 422 -21.68 -4.74 -18.99
C MET A 422 -21.31 -5.47 -20.28
N ASP A 423 -21.87 -6.64 -20.48
CA ASP A 423 -21.56 -7.57 -21.56
C ASP A 423 -22.71 -7.77 -22.58
N GLY A 424 -23.59 -6.80 -22.72
CA GLY A 424 -24.60 -6.77 -23.76
C GLY A 424 -24.00 -6.53 -25.14
N GLN A 425 -24.45 -7.31 -26.13
CA GLN A 425 -24.05 -7.18 -27.53
C GLN A 425 -24.99 -6.27 -28.33
N GLY A 426 -24.56 -5.81 -29.51
CA GLY A 426 -25.38 -5.07 -30.49
C GLY A 426 -24.84 -3.67 -30.80
N PRO A 427 -25.66 -2.78 -31.40
CA PRO A 427 -25.19 -1.44 -31.74
C PRO A 427 -24.69 -0.66 -30.53
N VAL A 428 -23.61 0.11 -30.69
CA VAL A 428 -22.98 0.91 -29.63
C VAL A 428 -23.99 1.77 -28.86
N ARG A 429 -24.95 2.37 -29.59
CA ARG A 429 -26.03 3.17 -28.99
C ARG A 429 -26.89 2.37 -28.00
N ASP A 430 -27.22 1.13 -28.31
CA ASP A 430 -28.07 0.30 -27.46
C ASP A 430 -27.29 -0.22 -26.27
N LYS A 431 -26.03 -0.50 -26.47
CA LYS A 431 -25.09 -0.84 -25.38
C LYS A 431 -24.90 0.33 -24.42
N ILE A 432 -24.77 1.58 -24.92
CA ILE A 432 -24.74 2.79 -24.08
C ILE A 432 -26.04 2.94 -23.29
N ASN A 433 -27.19 2.65 -23.88
CA ASN A 433 -28.50 2.68 -23.17
C ASN A 433 -28.50 1.62 -22.03
N THR A 434 -27.97 0.43 -22.27
CA THR A 434 -27.83 -0.61 -21.25
C THR A 434 -26.87 -0.16 -20.15
N TRP A 435 -25.72 0.42 -20.50
CA TRP A 435 -24.78 1.02 -19.56
C TRP A 435 -25.45 2.02 -18.64
N ASN A 436 -26.14 3.01 -19.24
CA ASN A 436 -26.85 4.05 -18.48
C ASN A 436 -27.95 3.46 -17.56
N LEU A 437 -28.63 2.39 -18.00
CA LEU A 437 -29.65 1.71 -17.19
C LEU A 437 -29.01 1.05 -15.97
N LEU A 438 -27.89 0.35 -16.14
CA LEU A 438 -27.21 -0.38 -15.06
C LEU A 438 -26.56 0.59 -14.07
N THR A 439 -25.94 1.67 -14.56
CA THR A 439 -25.24 2.68 -13.77
C THR A 439 -26.15 3.72 -13.13
N SER A 440 -27.41 3.82 -13.54
CA SER A 440 -28.40 4.73 -12.92
C SER A 440 -28.90 4.28 -11.54
N ARG A 441 -28.46 3.12 -11.04
CA ARG A 441 -28.90 2.56 -9.78
C ARG A 441 -28.15 3.17 -8.59
N ALA A 442 -28.81 3.19 -7.44
CA ALA A 442 -28.23 3.77 -6.21
C ALA A 442 -26.93 3.09 -5.75
N ASP A 443 -26.70 1.84 -6.16
CA ASP A 443 -25.53 1.04 -5.86
C ASP A 443 -24.36 1.26 -6.84
N VAL A 444 -24.43 2.24 -7.74
CA VAL A 444 -23.41 2.51 -8.77
C VAL A 444 -22.00 2.69 -8.19
N ASN A 445 -21.87 3.34 -7.04
CA ASN A 445 -20.59 3.62 -6.39
C ASN A 445 -20.09 2.45 -5.52
N GLN A 446 -20.87 1.39 -5.39
CA GLN A 446 -20.49 0.18 -4.67
C GLN A 446 -19.54 -0.69 -5.48
N PHE A 447 -19.62 -0.58 -6.83
CA PHE A 447 -18.92 -1.44 -7.76
C PHE A 447 -17.97 -0.66 -8.65
N TYR A 448 -16.93 -1.34 -9.13
CA TYR A 448 -16.21 -0.95 -10.32
C TYR A 448 -16.99 -1.36 -11.57
N TRP A 449 -16.62 -0.83 -12.73
CA TRP A 449 -17.40 -1.02 -13.95
C TRP A 449 -16.53 -1.47 -15.12
N GLY A 450 -17.08 -2.35 -15.96
CA GLY A 450 -16.44 -2.86 -17.17
C GLY A 450 -17.36 -2.86 -18.38
N TRP A 451 -16.75 -2.83 -19.56
CA TRP A 451 -17.38 -2.79 -20.87
C TRP A 451 -16.87 -3.92 -21.75
N LYS A 452 -17.76 -4.67 -22.44
CA LYS A 452 -17.40 -5.73 -23.37
C LYS A 452 -17.67 -5.32 -24.81
N ASN A 453 -16.75 -5.61 -25.71
CA ASN A 453 -16.89 -5.51 -27.16
C ASN A 453 -16.98 -6.93 -27.76
N PHE A 454 -17.82 -7.06 -28.80
CA PHE A 454 -18.00 -8.31 -29.54
C PHE A 454 -17.62 -8.08 -30.98
N TYR A 455 -16.65 -8.83 -31.53
CA TYR A 455 -16.19 -8.67 -32.90
C TYR A 455 -17.26 -9.10 -33.93
N ASP A 456 -17.99 -10.16 -33.61
CA ASP A 456 -18.95 -10.76 -34.53
C ASP A 456 -20.37 -10.24 -34.34
N GLU A 457 -20.80 -9.88 -33.11
CA GLU A 457 -22.17 -9.53 -32.79
C GLU A 457 -22.42 -8.02 -32.71
N ASP A 458 -21.40 -7.20 -32.46
CA ASP A 458 -21.53 -5.75 -32.51
C ASP A 458 -21.46 -5.27 -33.98
N PHE A 459 -22.42 -4.47 -34.40
CA PHE A 459 -22.41 -3.89 -35.77
C PHE A 459 -21.18 -3.00 -35.99
N THR A 460 -20.71 -2.36 -34.93
CA THR A 460 -19.51 -1.55 -34.87
C THR A 460 -18.98 -1.62 -33.46
N ILE A 461 -17.72 -1.95 -33.32
CA ILE A 461 -17.05 -1.95 -32.01
C ILE A 461 -16.88 -0.51 -31.52
N ALA A 462 -17.15 -0.26 -30.26
CA ALA A 462 -16.88 1.04 -29.63
C ALA A 462 -15.37 1.31 -29.62
N THR A 463 -14.99 2.50 -30.08
CA THR A 463 -13.58 2.93 -30.04
C THR A 463 -13.11 3.15 -28.60
N PRO A 464 -11.80 3.11 -28.32
CA PRO A 464 -11.28 3.44 -27.00
C PRO A 464 -11.81 4.78 -26.47
N ASP A 465 -11.83 5.84 -27.28
CA ASP A 465 -12.35 7.15 -26.89
C ASP A 465 -13.83 7.08 -26.44
N GLN A 466 -14.66 6.36 -27.20
CA GLN A 466 -16.09 6.20 -26.85
C GLN A 466 -16.28 5.44 -25.54
N VAL A 467 -15.43 4.46 -25.26
CA VAL A 467 -15.45 3.71 -24.00
C VAL A 467 -14.96 4.57 -22.84
N LEU A 468 -13.91 5.35 -23.05
CA LEU A 468 -13.32 6.21 -22.02
C LEU A 468 -14.21 7.40 -21.63
N GLU A 469 -15.12 7.83 -22.54
CA GLU A 469 -16.12 8.88 -22.28
C GLU A 469 -17.32 8.41 -21.42
N LEU A 470 -17.48 7.10 -21.20
CA LEU A 470 -18.57 6.56 -20.38
C LEU A 470 -18.44 6.99 -18.91
N THR A 471 -19.58 7.17 -18.24
CA THR A 471 -19.63 7.51 -16.82
C THR A 471 -20.47 6.49 -16.05
N PRO A 472 -19.91 5.82 -15.01
CA PRO A 472 -18.48 5.85 -14.61
C PRO A 472 -17.56 5.32 -15.71
N THR A 473 -16.31 5.77 -15.77
CA THR A 473 -15.36 5.27 -16.78
C THR A 473 -15.03 3.80 -16.54
N PRO A 474 -15.09 2.90 -17.55
CA PRO A 474 -14.78 1.51 -17.38
C PRO A 474 -13.31 1.28 -16.99
N LEU A 475 -13.09 0.44 -16.00
CA LEU A 475 -11.77 0.00 -15.53
C LEU A 475 -11.41 -1.42 -16.03
N PHE A 476 -12.35 -2.07 -16.68
CA PHE A 476 -12.17 -3.36 -17.36
C PHE A 476 -12.83 -3.29 -18.74
N VAL A 477 -12.10 -3.64 -19.78
CA VAL A 477 -12.62 -3.68 -21.16
C VAL A 477 -12.26 -5.01 -21.78
N SER A 478 -13.25 -5.81 -22.20
CA SER A 478 -12.97 -7.08 -22.84
C SER A 478 -13.44 -7.12 -24.30
N PHE A 479 -12.83 -8.04 -25.03
CA PHE A 479 -13.07 -8.31 -26.44
C PHE A 479 -13.35 -9.81 -26.63
N GLN A 480 -14.52 -10.11 -27.19
CA GLN A 480 -14.96 -11.46 -27.54
C GLN A 480 -15.03 -11.64 -29.05
#